data_532b1c18618626b3658e903af15839f2
#
_entry.id   532b1c18618626b3658e903af15839f2
#
_cell.length_a   1.000
_cell.length_b   1.000
_cell.length_c   1.000
_cell.angle_alpha   90.00
_cell.angle_beta   90.00
_cell.angle_gamma   90.00
#
_symmetry.space_group_name_H-M   'P 1'
#
loop_
_entity.id
_entity.type
_entity.pdbx_description
1 polymer ?
#
loop_
_entity_poly.entity_id
_entity_poly.type
_entity_poly.pdbx_seq_one_letter_code
_entity_poly.pdbx_strand_id
1 'polypeptide(L)'
;CSLVGSEMCIRDRMSLSENGGTALSQITNFYLGNFGASFLGVMVTLGVFTTAMGLVVSFAQDFHKLFPKVSYMTWLRLTTFVSFVVANAGLDNIIQWSLPVLMLLYPLSLALILLSLTAKFFQKTPFVYQVTMLFAAVPAVLDMLANSPALVSQQRVVASMLEFYHHHVPFAALGLGWMVPTLLGYAGSLLFYYAYRLSGYKQEANELPEE
;
A
#
# COMPACT_ATOMS: atom_id res chain seq x y z
N CYS A 1 -29.51 -6.84 23.89
CA CYS A 1 -28.46 -7.15 22.91
C CYS A 1 -27.17 -7.50 23.63
N SER A 2 -26.70 -8.75 23.47
CA SER A 2 -25.36 -9.17 23.89
C SER A 2 -24.29 -8.46 23.05
N LEU A 3 -23.07 -8.30 23.56
CA LEU A 3 -21.96 -7.60 22.88
C LEU A 3 -21.74 -8.08 21.43
N VAL A 4 -21.98 -9.34 21.12
CA VAL A 4 -21.92 -9.93 19.77
C VAL A 4 -23.12 -9.55 18.90
N GLY A 5 -24.26 -9.24 19.50
CA GLY A 5 -25.48 -8.79 18.80
C GLY A 5 -25.55 -7.29 18.55
N SER A 6 -24.70 -6.47 19.19
CA SER A 6 -24.73 -5.02 19.04
C SER A 6 -24.28 -4.57 17.66
N GLU A 7 -23.29 -5.20 17.07
CA GLU A 7 -22.82 -4.90 15.70
C GLU A 7 -23.87 -5.24 14.65
N MET A 8 -24.60 -6.33 14.85
CA MET A 8 -25.68 -6.74 13.96
C MET A 8 -26.91 -5.83 14.11
N CYS A 9 -27.23 -5.36 15.32
CA CYS A 9 -28.31 -4.40 15.57
C CYS A 9 -28.02 -3.01 15.02
N ILE A 10 -26.76 -2.57 14.99
CA ILE A 10 -26.34 -1.32 14.37
C ILE A 10 -26.48 -1.41 12.84
N ARG A 11 -26.11 -2.54 12.26
CA ARG A 11 -26.23 -2.79 10.81
C ARG A 11 -27.70 -2.79 10.34
N ASP A 12 -28.61 -3.34 11.13
CA ASP A 12 -30.05 -3.42 10.76
C ASP A 12 -30.79 -2.07 10.89
N ARG A 13 -30.25 -1.16 11.70
CA ARG A 13 -30.88 0.16 11.93
C ARG A 13 -30.32 1.31 11.11
N MET A 14 -29.14 1.12 10.51
CA MET A 14 -28.49 2.15 9.70
C MET A 14 -28.34 1.67 8.27
N SER A 15 -28.70 2.51 7.31
CA SER A 15 -28.39 2.27 5.89
C SER A 15 -26.88 2.11 5.71
N LEU A 16 -26.47 1.15 4.87
CA LEU A 16 -25.07 0.98 4.50
C LEU A 16 -24.54 2.31 3.96
N SER A 17 -23.56 2.86 4.67
CA SER A 17 -22.91 4.12 4.27
C SER A 17 -21.89 3.82 3.16
N GLU A 18 -21.77 4.72 2.20
CA GLU A 18 -20.86 4.59 1.07
C GLU A 18 -19.39 4.59 1.49
N ASN A 19 -19.07 5.23 2.62
CA ASN A 19 -17.71 5.24 3.16
C ASN A 19 -17.69 5.31 4.70
N GLY A 20 -16.53 4.98 5.30
CA GLY A 20 -16.36 4.94 6.76
C GLY A 20 -16.56 6.31 7.47
N GLY A 21 -16.31 7.41 6.77
CA GLY A 21 -16.52 8.76 7.33
C GLY A 21 -17.99 9.08 7.53
N THR A 22 -18.83 8.74 6.55
CA THR A 22 -20.29 8.91 6.64
C THR A 22 -20.90 7.98 7.70
N ALA A 23 -20.40 6.73 7.79
CA ALA A 23 -20.81 5.79 8.83
C ALA A 23 -20.54 6.34 10.24
N LEU A 24 -19.32 6.83 10.46
CA LEU A 24 -18.93 7.40 11.75
C LEU A 24 -19.77 8.63 12.12
N SER A 25 -20.03 9.49 11.16
CA SER A 25 -20.88 10.66 11.34
C SER A 25 -22.33 10.30 11.70
N GLN A 26 -22.92 9.29 11.02
CA GLN A 26 -24.26 8.80 11.30
C GLN A 26 -24.35 8.19 12.71
N ILE A 27 -23.38 7.35 13.11
CA ILE A 27 -23.34 6.75 14.44
C ILE A 27 -23.23 7.83 15.52
N THR A 28 -22.35 8.80 15.35
CA THR A 28 -22.15 9.86 16.32
C THR A 28 -23.37 10.76 16.45
N ASN A 29 -24.04 11.08 15.33
CA ASN A 29 -25.27 11.86 15.35
C ASN A 29 -26.43 11.09 16.01
N PHE A 30 -26.50 9.77 15.84
CA PHE A 30 -27.51 8.93 16.46
C PHE A 30 -27.40 8.91 17.99
N TYR A 31 -26.17 8.79 18.54
CA TYR A 31 -25.96 8.67 19.99
C TYR A 31 -25.82 10.01 20.71
N LEU A 32 -25.22 11.02 20.11
CA LEU A 32 -24.88 12.31 20.73
C LEU A 32 -25.56 13.51 20.09
N GLY A 33 -26.41 13.27 19.07
CA GLY A 33 -27.12 14.35 18.35
C GLY A 33 -26.17 15.33 17.65
N ASN A 34 -26.68 16.52 17.38
CA ASN A 34 -25.93 17.57 16.66
C ASN A 34 -24.63 18.00 17.39
N PHE A 35 -24.60 17.96 18.72
CA PHE A 35 -23.39 18.29 19.47
C PHE A 35 -22.28 17.27 19.19
N GLY A 36 -22.62 15.97 19.19
CA GLY A 36 -21.68 14.91 18.88
C GLY A 36 -21.13 15.00 17.46
N ALA A 37 -21.99 15.30 16.48
CA ALA A 37 -21.58 15.49 15.09
C ALA A 37 -20.58 16.65 14.93
N SER A 38 -20.84 17.78 15.59
CA SER A 38 -19.94 18.95 15.57
C SER A 38 -18.61 18.65 16.25
N PHE A 39 -18.64 18.00 17.41
CA PHE A 39 -17.42 17.58 18.13
C PHE A 39 -16.58 16.59 17.32
N LEU A 40 -17.22 15.60 16.70
CA LEU A 40 -16.56 14.66 15.79
C LEU A 40 -15.90 15.40 14.62
N GLY A 41 -16.59 16.34 14.00
CA GLY A 41 -16.07 17.14 12.91
C GLY A 41 -14.77 17.87 13.27
N VAL A 42 -14.75 18.51 14.45
CA VAL A 42 -13.55 19.18 14.97
C VAL A 42 -12.41 18.19 15.22
N MET A 43 -12.69 17.07 15.89
CA MET A 43 -11.67 16.05 16.19
C MET A 43 -11.07 15.46 14.91
N VAL A 44 -11.91 15.08 13.95
CA VAL A 44 -11.45 14.51 12.67
C VAL A 44 -10.63 15.55 11.90
N THR A 45 -11.09 16.81 11.85
CA THR A 45 -10.36 17.88 11.16
C THR A 45 -8.97 18.10 11.77
N LEU A 46 -8.86 18.17 13.08
CA LEU A 46 -7.56 18.32 13.75
C LEU A 46 -6.65 17.10 13.52
N GLY A 47 -7.19 15.89 13.61
CA GLY A 47 -6.45 14.65 13.35
C GLY A 47 -5.91 14.57 11.93
N VAL A 48 -6.77 14.82 10.94
CA VAL A 48 -6.38 14.83 9.52
C VAL A 48 -5.34 15.91 9.23
N PHE A 49 -5.54 17.11 9.79
CA PHE A 49 -4.62 18.24 9.62
C PHE A 49 -3.22 17.93 10.17
N THR A 50 -3.15 17.36 11.38
CA THR A 50 -1.88 16.96 12.00
C THR A 50 -1.17 15.89 11.15
N THR A 51 -1.90 14.88 10.70
CA THR A 51 -1.35 13.82 9.84
C THR A 51 -0.88 14.37 8.50
N ALA A 52 -1.67 15.23 7.87
CA ALA A 52 -1.32 15.86 6.59
C ALA A 52 -0.03 16.70 6.70
N MET A 53 0.11 17.49 7.77
CA MET A 53 1.35 18.25 8.00
C MET A 53 2.57 17.32 8.15
N GLY A 54 2.44 16.24 8.93
CA GLY A 54 3.51 15.26 9.10
C GLY A 54 3.94 14.62 7.79
N LEU A 55 2.98 14.19 6.97
CA LEU A 55 3.25 13.59 5.67
C LEU A 55 3.93 14.57 4.69
N VAL A 56 3.42 15.80 4.58
CA VAL A 56 3.99 16.82 3.68
C VAL A 56 5.44 17.16 4.06
N VAL A 57 5.72 17.30 5.36
CA VAL A 57 7.06 17.55 5.88
C VAL A 57 8.00 16.39 5.60
N SER A 58 7.58 15.16 5.92
CA SER A 58 8.39 13.95 5.67
C SER A 58 8.70 13.77 4.19
N PHE A 59 7.69 13.94 3.34
CA PHE A 59 7.86 13.87 1.88
C PHE A 59 8.86 14.91 1.37
N ALA A 60 8.74 16.17 1.81
CA ALA A 60 9.67 17.23 1.42
C ALA A 60 11.11 16.95 1.89
N GLN A 61 11.30 16.37 3.08
CA GLN A 61 12.60 15.97 3.60
C GLN A 61 13.24 14.85 2.77
N ASP A 62 12.48 13.82 2.45
CA ASP A 62 13.00 12.67 1.69
C ASP A 62 13.34 13.06 0.26
N PHE A 63 12.50 13.89 -0.41
CA PHE A 63 12.82 14.40 -1.74
C PHE A 63 14.01 15.36 -1.74
N HIS A 64 14.20 16.16 -0.69
CA HIS A 64 15.38 16.99 -0.58
C HIS A 64 16.68 16.18 -0.44
N LYS A 65 16.64 15.04 0.29
CA LYS A 65 17.77 14.11 0.37
C LYS A 65 18.10 13.46 -0.99
N LEU A 66 17.06 13.05 -1.75
CA LEU A 66 17.22 12.46 -3.07
C LEU A 66 17.72 13.47 -4.13
N PHE A 67 17.27 14.71 -4.03
CA PHE A 67 17.58 15.78 -4.98
C PHE A 67 18.12 17.03 -4.26
N PRO A 68 19.40 17.03 -3.81
CA PRO A 68 19.98 18.11 -3.01
C PRO A 68 20.03 19.47 -3.75
N LYS A 69 19.94 19.44 -5.09
CA LYS A 69 19.94 20.66 -5.93
C LYS A 69 18.70 21.55 -5.74
N VAL A 70 17.61 20.97 -5.22
CA VAL A 70 16.35 21.69 -5.02
C VAL A 70 16.16 21.99 -3.53
N SER A 71 15.83 23.23 -3.20
CA SER A 71 15.62 23.66 -1.82
C SER A 71 14.46 22.89 -1.16
N TYR A 72 14.61 22.55 0.13
CA TYR A 72 13.55 21.97 0.95
C TYR A 72 12.24 22.76 0.88
N MET A 73 12.31 24.10 0.92
CA MET A 73 11.13 24.96 0.83
C MET A 73 10.41 24.85 -0.51
N THR A 74 11.15 24.57 -1.59
CA THR A 74 10.54 24.35 -2.91
C THR A 74 9.76 23.05 -2.94
N TRP A 75 10.32 21.96 -2.38
CA TRP A 75 9.62 20.68 -2.24
C TRP A 75 8.38 20.80 -1.36
N LEU A 76 8.48 21.51 -0.23
CA LEU A 76 7.36 21.73 0.67
C LEU A 76 6.20 22.45 -0.04
N ARG A 77 6.50 23.54 -0.75
CA ARG A 77 5.48 24.30 -1.51
C ARG A 77 4.87 23.48 -2.63
N LEU A 78 5.69 22.75 -3.38
CA LEU A 78 5.24 21.89 -4.48
C LEU A 78 4.30 20.80 -3.97
N THR A 79 4.70 20.09 -2.93
CA THR A 79 3.88 19.02 -2.33
C THR A 79 2.55 19.56 -1.81
N THR A 80 2.57 20.70 -1.11
CA THR A 80 1.36 21.35 -0.60
C THR A 80 0.43 21.76 -1.75
N PHE A 81 0.99 22.35 -2.81
CA PHE A 81 0.21 22.78 -3.98
C PHE A 81 -0.43 21.59 -4.71
N VAL A 82 0.35 20.51 -4.95
CA VAL A 82 -0.15 19.28 -5.57
C VAL A 82 -1.26 18.66 -4.71
N SER A 83 -1.06 18.56 -3.39
CA SER A 83 -2.07 18.05 -2.46
C SER A 83 -3.36 18.88 -2.50
N PHE A 84 -3.23 20.20 -2.58
CA PHE A 84 -4.40 21.10 -2.70
C PHE A 84 -5.17 20.86 -4.02
N VAL A 85 -4.46 20.73 -5.14
CA VAL A 85 -5.10 20.43 -6.45
C VAL A 85 -5.83 19.08 -6.40
N VAL A 86 -5.16 18.04 -5.88
CA VAL A 86 -5.75 16.70 -5.76
C VAL A 86 -6.97 16.70 -4.84
N ALA A 87 -6.94 17.46 -3.74
CA ALA A 87 -8.07 17.56 -2.81
C ALA A 87 -9.37 18.08 -3.46
N ASN A 88 -9.25 18.87 -4.52
CA ASN A 88 -10.41 19.35 -5.30
C ASN A 88 -11.07 18.27 -6.17
N ALA A 89 -10.44 17.14 -6.37
CA ALA A 89 -11.03 16.03 -7.13
C ALA A 89 -12.15 15.29 -6.39
N GLY A 90 -12.33 15.56 -5.09
CA GLY A 90 -13.32 14.90 -4.24
C GLY A 90 -12.81 13.57 -3.66
N LEU A 91 -13.34 13.22 -2.48
CA LEU A 91 -12.90 12.07 -1.70
C LEU A 91 -13.07 10.74 -2.45
N ASP A 92 -14.20 10.54 -3.11
CA ASP A 92 -14.51 9.28 -3.80
C ASP A 92 -13.56 9.03 -4.98
N ASN A 93 -13.26 10.06 -5.76
CA ASN A 93 -12.29 9.97 -6.85
C ASN A 93 -10.88 9.69 -6.32
N ILE A 94 -10.48 10.33 -5.22
CA ILE A 94 -9.18 10.08 -4.59
C ILE A 94 -9.08 8.63 -4.13
N ILE A 95 -10.11 8.08 -3.51
CA ILE A 95 -10.14 6.68 -3.07
C ILE A 95 -10.02 5.75 -4.28
N GLN A 96 -10.82 5.96 -5.33
CA GLN A 96 -10.80 5.11 -6.52
C GLN A 96 -9.43 5.06 -7.22
N TRP A 97 -8.70 6.18 -7.25
CA TRP A 97 -7.38 6.24 -7.87
C TRP A 97 -6.24 5.81 -6.92
N SER A 98 -6.44 5.93 -5.61
CA SER A 98 -5.44 5.50 -4.62
C SER A 98 -5.44 3.99 -4.38
N LEU A 99 -6.60 3.32 -4.50
CA LEU A 99 -6.72 1.87 -4.31
C LEU A 99 -5.76 1.07 -5.21
N PRO A 100 -5.68 1.28 -6.53
CA PRO A 100 -4.74 0.56 -7.38
C PRO A 100 -3.28 0.75 -6.95
N VAL A 101 -2.90 1.98 -6.60
CA VAL A 101 -1.55 2.28 -6.12
C VAL A 101 -1.25 1.57 -4.80
N LEU A 102 -2.22 1.55 -3.89
CA LEU A 102 -2.10 0.85 -2.62
C LEU A 102 -1.92 -0.67 -2.83
N MET A 103 -2.69 -1.27 -3.74
CA MET A 103 -2.60 -2.69 -4.08
C MET A 103 -1.25 -3.06 -4.70
N LEU A 104 -0.58 -2.12 -5.38
CA LEU A 104 0.78 -2.30 -5.86
C LEU A 104 1.81 -2.18 -4.72
N LEU A 105 1.71 -1.14 -3.88
CA LEU A 105 2.70 -0.84 -2.86
C LEU A 105 2.66 -1.82 -1.67
N TYR A 106 1.48 -2.34 -1.33
CA TYR A 106 1.28 -3.24 -0.20
C TYR A 106 2.13 -4.53 -0.30
N PRO A 107 2.07 -5.32 -1.39
CA PRO A 107 2.90 -6.51 -1.55
C PRO A 107 4.39 -6.20 -1.57
N LEU A 108 4.79 -5.14 -2.26
CA LEU A 108 6.19 -4.74 -2.36
C LEU A 108 6.78 -4.35 -1.00
N SER A 109 6.02 -3.58 -0.19
CA SER A 109 6.47 -3.20 1.14
C SER A 109 6.58 -4.40 2.08
N LEU A 110 5.62 -5.34 2.05
CA LEU A 110 5.71 -6.56 2.84
C LEU A 110 6.88 -7.47 2.41
N ALA A 111 7.14 -7.59 1.11
CA ALA A 111 8.29 -8.32 0.59
C ALA A 111 9.61 -7.68 1.06
N LEU A 112 9.72 -6.35 1.03
CA LEU A 112 10.89 -5.63 1.55
C LEU A 112 11.08 -5.83 3.06
N ILE A 113 10.01 -5.79 3.85
CA ILE A 113 10.06 -6.06 5.29
C ILE A 113 10.57 -7.49 5.55
N LEU A 114 10.02 -8.48 4.84
CA LEU A 114 10.46 -9.88 4.94
C LEU A 114 11.95 -10.02 4.62
N LEU A 115 12.40 -9.43 3.51
CA LEU A 115 13.81 -9.43 3.10
C LEU A 115 14.71 -8.75 4.13
N SER A 116 14.25 -7.62 4.68
CA SER A 116 15.00 -6.86 5.70
C SER A 116 15.18 -7.66 6.99
N LEU A 117 14.12 -8.33 7.46
CA LEU A 117 14.15 -9.19 8.64
C LEU A 117 15.09 -10.40 8.45
N THR A 118 15.12 -10.95 7.25
CA THR A 118 15.90 -12.14 6.90
C THR A 118 17.27 -11.83 6.30
N ALA A 119 17.66 -10.56 6.21
CA ALA A 119 18.91 -10.09 5.60
C ALA A 119 20.18 -10.76 6.17
N LYS A 120 20.13 -11.19 7.43
CA LYS A 120 21.24 -11.91 8.09
C LYS A 120 21.55 -13.27 7.45
N PHE A 121 20.57 -13.92 6.80
CA PHE A 121 20.75 -15.25 6.22
C PHE A 121 21.49 -15.23 4.87
N PHE A 122 21.42 -14.16 4.10
CA PHE A 122 22.01 -14.03 2.77
C PHE A 122 23.00 -12.86 2.63
N GLN A 123 23.52 -12.34 3.77
CA GLN A 123 24.56 -11.30 3.82
C GLN A 123 24.28 -10.08 2.92
N LYS A 124 23.01 -9.62 2.86
CA LYS A 124 22.56 -8.47 2.05
C LYS A 124 22.88 -8.60 0.55
N THR A 125 22.96 -9.82 0.01
CA THR A 125 23.27 -10.03 -1.41
C THR A 125 22.18 -9.40 -2.29
N PRO A 126 22.52 -8.47 -3.23
CA PRO A 126 21.53 -7.74 -4.04
C PRO A 126 20.71 -8.66 -4.94
N PHE A 127 21.25 -9.78 -5.36
CA PHE A 127 20.55 -10.77 -6.19
C PHE A 127 19.28 -11.31 -5.53
N VAL A 128 19.33 -11.67 -4.23
CA VAL A 128 18.17 -12.16 -3.49
C VAL A 128 17.06 -11.10 -3.42
N TYR A 129 17.44 -9.82 -3.20
CA TYR A 129 16.50 -8.71 -3.21
C TYR A 129 15.83 -8.54 -4.57
N GLN A 130 16.62 -8.50 -5.65
CA GLN A 130 16.11 -8.27 -7.00
C GLN A 130 15.15 -9.38 -7.45
N VAL A 131 15.52 -10.64 -7.25
CA VAL A 131 14.68 -11.78 -7.65
C VAL A 131 13.38 -11.80 -6.84
N THR A 132 13.45 -11.70 -5.52
CA THR A 132 12.25 -11.70 -4.68
C THR A 132 11.33 -10.53 -5.00
N MET A 133 11.88 -9.33 -5.20
CA MET A 133 11.10 -8.14 -5.57
C MET A 133 10.46 -8.27 -6.94
N LEU A 134 11.13 -8.89 -7.91
CA LEU A 134 10.55 -9.17 -9.23
C LEU A 134 9.34 -10.12 -9.11
N PHE A 135 9.49 -11.21 -8.34
CA PHE A 135 8.41 -12.16 -8.10
C PHE A 135 7.23 -11.56 -7.29
N ALA A 136 7.49 -10.55 -6.46
CA ALA A 136 6.44 -9.80 -5.77
C ALA A 136 5.77 -8.75 -6.69
N ALA A 137 6.54 -8.13 -7.59
CA ALA A 137 6.05 -7.05 -8.46
C ALA A 137 5.05 -7.57 -9.51
N VAL A 138 5.28 -8.76 -10.09
CA VAL A 138 4.39 -9.31 -11.13
C VAL A 138 2.95 -9.47 -10.64
N PRO A 139 2.65 -10.22 -9.55
CA PRO A 139 1.29 -10.31 -9.02
C PRO A 139 0.78 -8.96 -8.49
N ALA A 140 1.63 -8.11 -7.90
CA ALA A 140 1.23 -6.79 -7.42
C ALA A 140 0.71 -5.89 -8.57
N VAL A 141 1.32 -5.95 -9.75
CA VAL A 141 0.83 -5.23 -10.94
C VAL A 141 -0.52 -5.80 -11.40
N LEU A 142 -0.72 -7.12 -11.35
CA LEU A 142 -2.00 -7.72 -11.69
C LEU A 142 -3.11 -7.33 -10.69
N ASP A 143 -2.81 -7.31 -9.39
CA ASP A 143 -3.73 -6.84 -8.36
C ASP A 143 -4.04 -5.34 -8.50
N MET A 144 -3.05 -4.53 -8.89
CA MET A 144 -3.25 -3.12 -9.24
C MET A 144 -4.22 -2.96 -10.43
N LEU A 145 -4.03 -3.74 -11.49
CA LEU A 145 -4.89 -3.69 -12.68
C LEU A 145 -6.31 -4.19 -12.37
N ALA A 146 -6.45 -5.21 -11.52
CA ALA A 146 -7.75 -5.73 -11.08
C ALA A 146 -8.58 -4.68 -10.33
N ASN A 147 -7.92 -3.86 -9.52
CA ASN A 147 -8.56 -2.80 -8.73
C ASN A 147 -8.58 -1.43 -9.43
N SER A 148 -8.10 -1.34 -10.67
CA SER A 148 -8.14 -0.11 -11.46
C SER A 148 -9.56 0.24 -11.91
N PRO A 149 -9.86 1.55 -12.13
CA PRO A 149 -11.15 1.96 -12.67
C PRO A 149 -11.55 1.20 -13.93
N ALA A 150 -12.84 1.01 -14.15
CA ALA A 150 -13.42 0.18 -15.22
C ALA A 150 -12.85 0.46 -16.64
N LEU A 151 -12.38 1.68 -16.89
CA LEU A 151 -11.72 2.08 -18.13
C LEU A 151 -10.46 1.26 -18.45
N VAL A 152 -9.76 0.76 -17.42
CA VAL A 152 -8.52 -0.01 -17.57
C VAL A 152 -8.81 -1.51 -17.42
N SER A 153 -9.56 -1.89 -16.38
CA SER A 153 -9.83 -3.30 -16.04
C SER A 153 -10.71 -4.03 -17.09
N GLN A 154 -11.55 -3.31 -17.83
CA GLN A 154 -12.43 -3.87 -18.86
C GLN A 154 -11.78 -4.04 -20.24
N GLN A 155 -10.54 -3.65 -20.40
CA GLN A 155 -9.83 -3.92 -21.66
C GLN A 155 -9.67 -5.44 -21.85
N ARG A 156 -9.99 -5.93 -23.06
CA ARG A 156 -10.02 -7.37 -23.39
C ARG A 156 -8.74 -8.12 -22.97
N VAL A 157 -7.58 -7.50 -23.17
CA VAL A 157 -6.28 -8.09 -22.80
C VAL A 157 -6.12 -8.19 -21.28
N VAL A 158 -6.49 -7.13 -20.55
CA VAL A 158 -6.41 -7.08 -19.10
C VAL A 158 -7.37 -8.09 -18.47
N ALA A 159 -8.61 -8.15 -18.97
CA ALA A 159 -9.61 -9.10 -18.50
C ALA A 159 -9.16 -10.57 -18.65
N SER A 160 -8.57 -10.94 -19.80
CA SER A 160 -8.05 -12.30 -20.01
C SER A 160 -6.86 -12.62 -19.08
N MET A 161 -5.98 -11.64 -18.83
CA MET A 161 -4.86 -11.82 -17.89
C MET A 161 -5.35 -11.99 -16.45
N LEU A 162 -6.36 -11.23 -16.05
CA LEU A 162 -6.96 -11.34 -14.71
C LEU A 162 -7.69 -12.65 -14.51
N GLU A 163 -8.44 -13.13 -15.51
CA GLU A 163 -9.12 -14.42 -15.45
C GLU A 163 -8.11 -15.57 -15.29
N PHE A 164 -7.03 -15.56 -16.08
CA PHE A 164 -5.93 -16.51 -15.95
C PHE A 164 -5.29 -16.44 -14.55
N TYR A 165 -5.03 -15.24 -14.03
CA TYR A 165 -4.46 -15.00 -12.71
C TYR A 165 -5.35 -15.55 -11.59
N HIS A 166 -6.64 -15.23 -11.59
CA HIS A 166 -7.60 -15.70 -10.58
C HIS A 166 -7.82 -17.22 -10.61
N HIS A 167 -7.67 -17.85 -11.78
CA HIS A 167 -7.84 -19.31 -11.91
C HIS A 167 -6.61 -20.08 -11.44
N HIS A 168 -5.40 -19.56 -11.68
CA HIS A 168 -4.15 -20.32 -11.42
C HIS A 168 -3.45 -19.95 -10.11
N VAL A 169 -3.69 -18.75 -9.58
CA VAL A 169 -2.99 -18.31 -8.36
C VAL A 169 -3.90 -18.46 -7.14
N PRO A 170 -3.55 -19.33 -6.18
CA PRO A 170 -4.31 -19.48 -4.96
C PRO A 170 -4.34 -18.17 -4.17
N PHE A 171 -5.48 -17.91 -3.51
CA PHE A 171 -5.73 -16.70 -2.72
C PHE A 171 -5.80 -15.38 -3.51
N ALA A 172 -5.74 -15.40 -4.85
CA ALA A 172 -5.88 -14.19 -5.68
C ALA A 172 -7.22 -13.49 -5.44
N ALA A 173 -8.31 -14.23 -5.26
CA ALA A 173 -9.65 -13.70 -4.95
C ALA A 173 -9.72 -12.98 -3.57
N LEU A 174 -8.78 -13.25 -2.67
CA LEU A 174 -8.68 -12.61 -1.35
C LEU A 174 -7.69 -11.43 -1.34
N GLY A 175 -7.11 -11.05 -2.50
CA GLY A 175 -6.06 -10.04 -2.59
C GLY A 175 -4.70 -10.47 -2.03
N LEU A 176 -4.52 -11.76 -1.77
CA LEU A 176 -3.28 -12.37 -1.26
C LEU A 176 -2.54 -13.18 -2.34
N GLY A 177 -2.87 -12.99 -3.60
CA GLY A 177 -2.27 -13.72 -4.72
C GLY A 177 -0.76 -13.49 -4.88
N TRP A 178 -0.23 -12.38 -4.37
CA TRP A 178 1.19 -12.08 -4.35
C TRP A 178 2.00 -12.95 -3.38
N MET A 179 1.37 -13.52 -2.33
CA MET A 179 2.07 -14.21 -1.25
C MET A 179 2.83 -15.45 -1.75
N VAL A 180 2.15 -16.31 -2.49
CA VAL A 180 2.74 -17.57 -3.00
C VAL A 180 3.90 -17.33 -3.97
N PRO A 181 3.75 -16.50 -5.03
CA PRO A 181 4.87 -16.20 -5.94
C PRO A 181 6.05 -15.54 -5.21
N THR A 182 5.80 -14.63 -4.27
CA THR A 182 6.85 -13.96 -3.49
C THR A 182 7.63 -14.94 -2.63
N LEU A 183 6.94 -15.84 -1.92
CA LEU A 183 7.59 -16.87 -1.11
C LEU A 183 8.38 -17.86 -1.97
N LEU A 184 7.85 -18.24 -3.11
CA LEU A 184 8.57 -19.10 -4.07
C LEU A 184 9.82 -18.39 -4.63
N GLY A 185 9.70 -17.12 -5.01
CA GLY A 185 10.84 -16.31 -5.46
C GLY A 185 11.91 -16.15 -4.37
N TYR A 186 11.46 -15.93 -3.13
CA TYR A 186 12.37 -15.85 -1.97
C TYR A 186 13.08 -17.18 -1.70
N ALA A 187 12.34 -18.29 -1.60
CA ALA A 187 12.92 -19.61 -1.37
C ALA A 187 13.86 -20.03 -2.51
N GLY A 188 13.46 -19.80 -3.77
CA GLY A 188 14.27 -20.08 -4.95
C GLY A 188 15.56 -19.26 -4.97
N SER A 189 15.49 -17.97 -4.65
CA SER A 189 16.68 -17.11 -4.58
C SER A 189 17.64 -17.50 -3.47
N LEU A 190 17.13 -17.94 -2.32
CA LEU A 190 17.95 -18.48 -1.22
C LEU A 190 18.62 -19.79 -1.60
N LEU A 191 17.88 -20.73 -2.19
CA LEU A 191 18.44 -22.00 -2.66
C LEU A 191 19.56 -21.75 -3.68
N PHE A 192 19.34 -20.86 -4.63
CA PHE A 192 20.37 -20.50 -5.60
C PHE A 192 21.59 -19.84 -4.94
N TYR A 193 21.37 -18.94 -3.98
CA TYR A 193 22.45 -18.32 -3.21
C TYR A 193 23.29 -19.34 -2.47
N TYR A 194 22.68 -20.29 -1.75
CA TYR A 194 23.39 -21.34 -1.03
C TYR A 194 24.09 -22.31 -1.97
N ALA A 195 23.46 -22.73 -3.08
CA ALA A 195 24.07 -23.58 -4.10
C ALA A 195 25.32 -22.92 -4.72
N TYR A 196 25.22 -21.61 -5.04
CA TYR A 196 26.33 -20.83 -5.57
C TYR A 196 27.48 -20.68 -4.56
N ARG A 197 27.16 -20.46 -3.30
CA ARG A 197 28.15 -20.41 -2.21
C ARG A 197 28.88 -21.73 -1.97
N LEU A 198 28.15 -22.85 -2.06
CA LEU A 198 28.72 -24.20 -1.95
C LEU A 198 29.61 -24.55 -3.15
N SER A 199 29.34 -24.00 -4.31
CA SER A 199 30.14 -24.20 -5.54
C SER A 199 31.50 -23.46 -5.53
N GLY A 200 31.84 -22.74 -4.45
CA GLY A 200 33.20 -22.20 -4.24
C GLY A 200 33.53 -20.92 -5.00
N TYR A 201 32.56 -20.30 -5.68
CA TYR A 201 32.76 -18.97 -6.30
C TYR A 201 32.70 -17.89 -5.22
N LYS A 202 33.86 -17.32 -4.86
CA LYS A 202 33.92 -16.09 -4.03
C LYS A 202 33.35 -14.95 -4.83
N GLN A 203 32.12 -14.52 -4.49
CA GLN A 203 31.60 -13.25 -4.92
C GLN A 203 32.31 -12.16 -4.12
N GLU A 204 33.09 -11.30 -4.79
CA GLU A 204 33.55 -10.04 -4.18
C GLU A 204 32.31 -9.30 -3.71
N ALA A 205 32.17 -9.15 -2.39
CA ALA A 205 31.13 -8.35 -1.78
C ALA A 205 31.38 -6.91 -2.24
N ASN A 206 30.53 -6.43 -3.14
CA ASN A 206 30.45 -5.02 -3.45
C ASN A 206 29.88 -4.34 -2.18
N GLU A 207 30.79 -3.95 -1.30
CA GLU A 207 30.45 -3.10 -0.15
C GLU A 207 29.88 -1.80 -0.70
N LEU A 208 28.59 -1.62 -0.49
CA LEU A 208 27.99 -0.31 -0.66
C LEU A 208 28.65 0.61 0.37
N PRO A 209 29.20 1.78 -0.02
CA PRO A 209 29.80 2.70 0.96
C PRO A 209 28.72 3.08 1.99
N GLU A 210 29.07 2.87 3.25
CA GLU A 210 28.32 3.41 4.38
C GLU A 210 28.53 4.95 4.36
N GLU A 211 27.48 5.70 3.99
CA GLU A 211 27.32 7.12 4.27
C GLU A 211 26.09 7.33 5.16
#